data_445517d14df785f6aca858cb155499db
#
_entry.id   445517d14df785f6aca858cb155499db
#
_cell.length_a   1.000
_cell.length_b   1.000
_cell.length_c   1.000
_cell.angle_alpha   90.00
_cell.angle_beta   90.00
_cell.angle_gamma   90.00
#
_symmetry.space_group_name_H-M   'P 1'
#
loop_
_entity.id
_entity.type
_entity.pdbx_description
1 polymer ?
#
loop_
_entity_poly.entity_id
_entity_poly.type
_entity_poly.pdbx_seq_one_letter_code
_entity_poly.pdbx_strand_id
1 'polypeptide(L)'
;IFHSSNTGRMNAILTMKLREYASILRGKHLSGDKIDVLRAEKKKMMIEFYRLCTMFLGIPPDVFTFEYKNKDREFHRDADITPKEFFSKYVNVDLSNYVSIINSPTSDKPFNRTYTVQFLGNIEGGNLVKYLNVEMSVLKNLALSQLKDKTPVWFGCDVGKSMSREDGILDINAYDYDGVLKSEFNLDKAGRLDYGESVMTHAMVFTGVNIGDDGTPDRWKVENSWSDKYGDKGYFVMSDRWFEE
;
A
#
# COMPACT_ATOMS: atom_id res chain seq x y z
N ILE A 1 10.55 16.34 16.45
CA ILE A 1 10.24 16.42 15.01
C ILE A 1 9.38 15.21 14.71
N PHE A 2 8.13 15.44 14.33
CA PHE A 2 7.23 14.35 13.91
C PHE A 2 7.66 13.87 12.52
N HIS A 3 8.02 12.61 12.40
CA HIS A 3 8.44 11.99 11.14
C HIS A 3 7.25 11.44 10.33
N SER A 4 6.06 11.99 10.50
CA SER A 4 4.89 11.60 9.72
C SER A 4 4.42 12.75 8.84
N SER A 5 4.14 12.46 7.57
CA SER A 5 3.52 13.39 6.63
C SER A 5 2.04 13.02 6.44
N ASN A 6 1.19 14.03 6.37
CA ASN A 6 -0.23 13.85 6.03
C ASN A 6 -0.52 14.47 4.66
N THR A 7 -0.69 13.64 3.67
CA THR A 7 -0.96 14.06 2.28
C THR A 7 -2.46 14.12 1.94
N GLY A 8 -3.36 13.89 2.90
CA GLY A 8 -4.80 13.78 2.65
C GLY A 8 -5.39 15.00 1.93
N ARG A 9 -5.05 16.21 2.40
CA ARG A 9 -5.55 17.45 1.78
C ARG A 9 -4.97 17.66 0.36
N MET A 10 -3.69 17.40 0.18
CA MET A 10 -3.04 17.44 -1.15
C MET A 10 -3.72 16.47 -2.10
N ASN A 11 -3.89 15.21 -1.70
CA ASN A 11 -4.53 14.19 -2.52
C ASN A 11 -5.97 14.58 -2.89
N ALA A 12 -6.75 15.16 -1.98
CA ALA A 12 -8.10 15.63 -2.28
C ALA A 12 -8.10 16.71 -3.38
N ILE A 13 -7.20 17.68 -3.31
CA ILE A 13 -7.07 18.77 -4.31
C ILE A 13 -6.62 18.22 -5.67
N LEU A 14 -5.59 17.38 -5.69
CA LEU A 14 -5.08 16.76 -6.92
C LEU A 14 -6.14 15.86 -7.58
N THR A 15 -6.85 15.06 -6.78
CA THR A 15 -7.94 14.20 -7.28
C THR A 15 -9.09 15.04 -7.88
N MET A 16 -9.47 16.13 -7.21
CA MET A 16 -10.49 17.05 -7.75
C MET A 16 -10.08 17.59 -9.13
N LYS A 17 -8.81 17.99 -9.28
CA LYS A 17 -8.29 18.51 -10.54
C LYS A 17 -8.24 17.43 -11.63
N LEU A 18 -7.83 16.21 -11.29
CA LEU A 18 -7.85 15.08 -12.24
C LEU A 18 -9.27 14.73 -12.70
N ARG A 19 -10.26 14.82 -11.83
CA ARG A 19 -11.68 14.61 -12.17
C ARG A 19 -12.18 15.69 -13.13
N GLU A 20 -11.80 16.96 -12.90
CA GLU A 20 -12.10 18.08 -13.83
C GLU A 20 -11.51 17.79 -15.22
N TYR A 21 -10.22 17.40 -15.30
CA TYR A 21 -9.58 17.05 -16.57
C TYR A 21 -10.27 15.88 -17.27
N ALA A 22 -10.63 14.84 -16.54
CA ALA A 22 -11.36 13.71 -17.08
C ALA A 22 -12.72 14.11 -17.65
N SER A 23 -13.44 15.02 -16.99
CA SER A 23 -14.71 15.57 -17.47
C SER A 23 -14.53 16.34 -18.78
N ILE A 24 -13.53 17.21 -18.85
CA ILE A 24 -13.22 18.00 -20.06
C ILE A 24 -12.85 17.08 -21.24
N LEU A 25 -11.93 16.12 -21.02
CA LEU A 25 -11.51 15.18 -22.08
C LEU A 25 -12.65 14.30 -22.55
N ARG A 26 -13.52 13.85 -21.64
CA ARG A 26 -14.71 13.07 -21.99
C ARG A 26 -15.69 13.92 -22.82
N GLY A 27 -15.94 15.17 -22.45
CA GLY A 27 -16.78 16.09 -23.20
C GLY A 27 -16.27 16.29 -24.63
N LYS A 28 -14.98 16.56 -24.78
CA LYS A 28 -14.32 16.71 -26.10
C LYS A 28 -14.43 15.42 -26.95
N HIS A 29 -14.23 14.26 -26.33
CA HIS A 29 -14.38 12.96 -27.00
C HIS A 29 -15.81 12.74 -27.50
N LEU A 30 -16.80 13.01 -26.67
CA LEU A 30 -18.22 12.88 -27.02
C LEU A 30 -18.65 13.90 -28.12
N SER A 31 -17.96 15.02 -28.20
CA SER A 31 -18.16 16.05 -29.28
C SER A 31 -17.46 15.68 -30.59
N GLY A 32 -16.75 14.51 -30.63
CA GLY A 32 -16.10 14.03 -31.85
C GLY A 32 -14.68 14.54 -32.08
N ASP A 33 -14.03 15.15 -31.07
CA ASP A 33 -12.64 15.58 -31.19
C ASP A 33 -11.72 14.38 -31.48
N LYS A 34 -10.77 14.60 -32.41
CA LYS A 34 -9.80 13.59 -32.79
C LYS A 34 -8.82 13.28 -31.63
N ILE A 35 -8.28 12.07 -31.62
CA ILE A 35 -7.37 11.60 -30.56
C ILE A 35 -6.15 12.51 -30.37
N ASP A 36 -5.63 13.10 -31.44
CA ASP A 36 -4.48 14.01 -31.35
C ASP A 36 -4.82 15.32 -30.64
N VAL A 37 -6.04 15.82 -30.80
CA VAL A 37 -6.56 17.00 -30.08
C VAL A 37 -6.67 16.65 -28.58
N LEU A 38 -7.22 15.48 -28.26
CA LEU A 38 -7.33 15.03 -26.87
C LEU A 38 -5.95 14.85 -26.22
N ARG A 39 -4.98 14.29 -26.94
CA ARG A 39 -3.60 14.14 -26.45
C ARG A 39 -2.90 15.48 -26.24
N ALA A 40 -3.10 16.43 -27.13
CA ALA A 40 -2.54 17.78 -26.98
C ALA A 40 -3.14 18.49 -25.75
N GLU A 41 -4.44 18.35 -25.53
CA GLU A 41 -5.10 18.90 -24.34
C GLU A 41 -4.60 18.21 -23.06
N LYS A 42 -4.55 16.87 -23.03
CA LYS A 42 -3.96 16.12 -21.92
C LYS A 42 -2.55 16.59 -21.58
N LYS A 43 -1.72 16.87 -22.58
CA LYS A 43 -0.35 17.37 -22.35
C LYS A 43 -0.33 18.70 -21.60
N LYS A 44 -1.21 19.65 -21.95
CA LYS A 44 -1.35 20.91 -21.21
C LYS A 44 -1.81 20.68 -19.76
N MET A 45 -2.80 19.81 -19.57
CA MET A 45 -3.30 19.42 -18.25
C MET A 45 -2.20 18.81 -17.39
N MET A 46 -1.34 17.95 -17.97
CA MET A 46 -0.23 17.33 -17.23
C MET A 46 0.85 18.35 -16.83
N ILE A 47 1.10 19.38 -17.62
CA ILE A 47 2.00 20.48 -17.24
C ILE A 47 1.44 21.25 -16.04
N GLU A 48 0.15 21.56 -16.06
CA GLU A 48 -0.52 22.21 -14.94
C GLU A 48 -0.50 21.32 -13.69
N PHE A 49 -0.79 20.02 -13.84
CA PHE A 49 -0.77 19.06 -12.76
C PHE A 49 0.62 18.93 -12.12
N TYR A 50 1.67 18.84 -12.94
CA TYR A 50 3.05 18.83 -12.45
C TYR A 50 3.37 20.09 -11.64
N ARG A 51 2.96 21.25 -12.12
CA ARG A 51 3.10 22.51 -11.36
C ARG A 51 2.42 22.45 -10.00
N LEU A 52 1.20 21.91 -9.92
CA LEU A 52 0.52 21.71 -8.63
C LEU A 52 1.30 20.76 -7.72
N CYS A 53 1.80 19.66 -8.24
CA CYS A 53 2.65 18.75 -7.48
C CYS A 53 3.90 19.46 -6.92
N THR A 54 4.58 20.27 -7.74
CA THR A 54 5.77 21.00 -7.31
C THR A 54 5.48 22.08 -6.28
N MET A 55 4.29 22.67 -6.30
CA MET A 55 3.85 23.61 -5.24
C MET A 55 3.67 22.91 -3.87
N PHE A 56 3.27 21.65 -3.86
CA PHE A 56 3.09 20.87 -2.63
C PHE A 56 4.36 20.18 -2.15
N LEU A 57 5.17 19.67 -3.06
CA LEU A 57 6.27 18.74 -2.75
C LEU A 57 7.66 19.32 -3.04
N GLY A 58 7.73 20.46 -3.71
CA GLY A 58 8.97 21.00 -4.26
C GLY A 58 9.35 20.35 -5.60
N ILE A 59 10.38 20.89 -6.22
CA ILE A 59 10.94 20.33 -7.45
C ILE A 59 11.87 19.18 -7.07
N PRO A 60 11.71 17.97 -7.66
CA PRO A 60 12.62 16.87 -7.42
C PRO A 60 14.06 17.28 -7.75
N PRO A 61 15.02 17.08 -6.85
CA PRO A 61 16.43 17.41 -7.13
C PRO A 61 17.04 16.42 -8.13
N ASP A 62 17.88 16.92 -9.03
CA ASP A 62 18.69 16.08 -9.90
C ASP A 62 19.81 15.39 -9.11
N VAL A 63 20.36 16.12 -8.15
CA VAL A 63 21.36 15.65 -7.19
C VAL A 63 21.03 16.15 -5.79
N PHE A 64 21.42 15.42 -4.76
CA PHE A 64 21.21 15.81 -3.36
C PHE A 64 22.37 15.31 -2.48
N THR A 65 22.46 15.85 -1.28
CA THR A 65 23.36 15.34 -0.25
C THR A 65 22.60 14.43 0.69
N PHE A 66 23.10 13.20 0.86
CA PHE A 66 22.55 12.24 1.80
C PHE A 66 23.44 12.13 3.04
N GLU A 67 22.86 12.40 4.19
CA GLU A 67 23.57 12.39 5.48
C GLU A 67 22.83 11.48 6.46
N TYR A 68 23.57 10.61 7.14
CA TYR A 68 23.00 9.74 8.18
C TYR A 68 24.02 9.37 9.25
N LYS A 69 23.55 8.86 10.37
CA LYS A 69 24.38 8.17 11.36
C LYS A 69 24.06 6.69 11.32
N ASN A 70 25.10 5.87 11.28
CA ASN A 70 24.96 4.42 11.36
C ASN A 70 24.61 3.96 12.79
N LYS A 71 24.51 2.62 13.01
CA LYS A 71 24.22 2.02 14.31
C LYS A 71 25.23 2.40 15.41
N ASP A 72 26.47 2.63 15.02
CA ASP A 72 27.58 3.02 15.90
C ASP A 72 27.64 4.54 16.11
N ARG A 73 26.64 5.28 15.61
CA ARG A 73 26.52 6.74 15.66
C ARG A 73 27.59 7.47 14.86
N GLU A 74 28.29 6.82 13.95
CA GLU A 74 29.24 7.44 13.04
C GLU A 74 28.49 8.21 11.95
N PHE A 75 28.95 9.42 11.67
CA PHE A 75 28.38 10.29 10.65
C PHE A 75 28.91 9.90 9.26
N HIS A 76 27.99 9.75 8.34
CA HIS A 76 28.26 9.49 6.93
C HIS A 76 27.62 10.56 6.07
N ARG A 77 28.31 10.95 5.00
CA ARG A 77 27.85 11.94 4.03
C ARG A 77 28.22 11.55 2.63
N ASP A 78 27.22 11.51 1.75
CA ASP A 78 27.38 11.46 0.30
C ASP A 78 26.87 12.76 -0.29
N ALA A 79 27.78 13.55 -0.82
CA ALA A 79 27.43 14.79 -1.51
C ALA A 79 27.19 14.51 -3.00
N ASP A 80 26.29 15.31 -3.60
CA ASP A 80 26.04 15.34 -5.03
C ASP A 80 25.68 13.98 -5.65
N ILE A 81 24.97 13.15 -4.87
CA ILE A 81 24.48 11.84 -5.31
C ILE A 81 23.16 11.98 -6.08
N THR A 82 23.01 11.31 -7.21
CA THR A 82 21.75 11.22 -7.95
C THR A 82 20.79 10.22 -7.31
N PRO A 83 19.48 10.31 -7.55
CA PRO A 83 18.52 9.31 -7.07
C PRO A 83 18.82 7.86 -7.51
N LYS A 84 19.38 7.68 -8.71
CA LYS A 84 19.78 6.35 -9.21
C LYS A 84 20.99 5.80 -8.49
N GLU A 85 22.01 6.63 -8.25
CA GLU A 85 23.18 6.24 -7.46
C GLU A 85 22.81 5.94 -6.02
N PHE A 86 21.92 6.75 -5.42
CA PHE A 86 21.36 6.45 -4.09
C PHE A 86 20.69 5.08 -4.07
N PHE A 87 19.82 4.79 -5.04
CA PHE A 87 19.17 3.49 -5.14
C PHE A 87 20.18 2.34 -5.22
N SER A 88 21.16 2.45 -6.11
CA SER A 88 22.19 1.42 -6.32
C SER A 88 23.06 1.22 -5.09
N LYS A 89 23.39 2.29 -4.35
CA LYS A 89 24.30 2.23 -3.21
C LYS A 89 23.62 1.80 -1.91
N TYR A 90 22.42 2.32 -1.63
CA TYR A 90 21.76 2.17 -0.34
C TYR A 90 20.58 1.22 -0.35
N VAL A 91 19.91 1.08 -1.46
CA VAL A 91 18.75 0.17 -1.59
C VAL A 91 19.18 -1.15 -2.22
N ASN A 92 19.82 -1.10 -3.38
CA ASN A 92 20.42 -2.24 -4.10
C ASN A 92 19.55 -3.49 -4.16
N VAL A 93 18.25 -3.31 -4.41
CA VAL A 93 17.26 -4.39 -4.49
C VAL A 93 16.87 -4.61 -5.93
N ASP A 94 16.98 -5.83 -6.41
CA ASP A 94 16.43 -6.21 -7.70
C ASP A 94 14.94 -6.49 -7.57
N LEU A 95 14.12 -5.48 -7.92
CA LEU A 95 12.67 -5.57 -7.84
C LEU A 95 12.08 -6.62 -8.80
N SER A 96 12.83 -7.09 -9.80
CA SER A 96 12.36 -8.15 -10.71
C SER A 96 12.22 -9.51 -10.02
N ASN A 97 12.90 -9.69 -8.88
CA ASN A 97 12.82 -10.90 -8.05
C ASN A 97 11.59 -10.91 -7.12
N TYR A 98 10.80 -9.83 -7.11
CA TYR A 98 9.62 -9.74 -6.25
C TYR A 98 8.35 -10.03 -7.03
N VAL A 99 7.44 -10.71 -6.38
CA VAL A 99 6.10 -11.02 -6.91
C VAL A 99 5.05 -10.49 -5.95
N SER A 100 4.06 -9.79 -6.49
CA SER A 100 2.90 -9.39 -5.72
C SER A 100 1.88 -10.52 -5.68
N ILE A 101 1.53 -10.97 -4.49
CA ILE A 101 0.52 -12.00 -4.28
C ILE A 101 -0.70 -11.41 -3.58
N ILE A 102 -1.86 -11.98 -3.83
CA ILE A 102 -3.12 -11.63 -3.18
C ILE A 102 -3.84 -12.91 -2.73
N ASN A 103 -4.75 -12.74 -1.78
CA ASN A 103 -5.76 -13.73 -1.49
C ASN A 103 -7.14 -13.12 -1.73
N SER A 104 -7.78 -13.51 -2.82
CA SER A 104 -9.15 -13.12 -3.19
C SER A 104 -9.92 -14.40 -3.51
N PRO A 105 -10.66 -14.97 -2.53
CA PRO A 105 -11.36 -16.25 -2.70
C PRO A 105 -12.70 -16.11 -3.44
N THR A 106 -12.84 -15.08 -4.28
CA THR A 106 -14.05 -14.82 -5.07
C THR A 106 -14.15 -15.74 -6.28
N SER A 107 -15.36 -16.12 -6.69
CA SER A 107 -15.58 -17.09 -7.77
C SER A 107 -15.08 -16.64 -9.14
N ASP A 108 -15.00 -15.33 -9.37
CA ASP A 108 -14.50 -14.71 -10.61
C ASP A 108 -12.96 -14.69 -10.67
N LYS A 109 -12.26 -15.01 -9.56
CA LYS A 109 -10.80 -14.99 -9.45
C LYS A 109 -10.22 -16.31 -8.96
N PRO A 110 -10.26 -17.41 -9.76
CA PRO A 110 -9.63 -18.65 -9.39
C PRO A 110 -8.20 -18.51 -8.89
N PHE A 111 -7.82 -19.30 -7.90
CA PHE A 111 -6.44 -19.36 -7.41
C PHE A 111 -5.45 -19.84 -8.49
N ASN A 112 -4.17 -19.54 -8.26
CA ASN A 112 -3.06 -19.86 -9.17
C ASN A 112 -3.20 -19.21 -10.56
N ARG A 113 -3.85 -18.07 -10.62
CA ARG A 113 -3.97 -17.20 -11.80
C ARG A 113 -3.45 -15.80 -11.49
N THR A 114 -2.95 -15.16 -12.54
CA THR A 114 -2.45 -13.78 -12.46
C THR A 114 -3.51 -12.79 -12.90
N TYR A 115 -3.70 -11.76 -12.12
CA TYR A 115 -4.67 -10.68 -12.34
C TYR A 115 -3.98 -9.34 -12.45
N THR A 116 -4.62 -8.39 -13.12
CA THR A 116 -4.22 -6.99 -13.14
C THR A 116 -5.42 -6.11 -12.83
N VAL A 117 -5.16 -4.91 -12.34
CA VAL A 117 -6.20 -3.89 -12.20
C VAL A 117 -6.14 -2.98 -13.40
N GLN A 118 -7.24 -2.93 -14.14
CA GLN A 118 -7.34 -2.08 -15.32
C GLN A 118 -7.14 -0.60 -14.95
N PHE A 119 -6.35 0.12 -15.73
CA PHE A 119 -6.03 1.54 -15.55
C PHE A 119 -5.25 1.90 -14.26
N LEU A 120 -4.71 0.93 -13.53
CA LEU A 120 -3.90 1.18 -12.34
C LEU A 120 -2.46 1.62 -12.70
N GLY A 121 -1.98 1.34 -13.89
CA GLY A 121 -0.62 1.72 -14.32
C GLY A 121 -0.42 3.25 -14.26
N ASN A 122 0.67 3.67 -13.65
CA ASN A 122 1.03 5.08 -13.47
C ASN A 122 2.12 5.57 -14.43
N ILE A 123 2.64 4.70 -15.29
CA ILE A 123 3.70 4.99 -16.27
C ILE A 123 3.20 4.56 -17.65
N GLU A 124 3.19 5.48 -18.62
CA GLU A 124 2.88 5.18 -20.01
C GLU A 124 3.95 4.25 -20.60
N GLY A 125 3.54 3.10 -21.14
CA GLY A 125 4.45 2.06 -21.63
C GLY A 125 5.16 1.24 -20.55
N GLY A 126 4.84 1.47 -19.28
CA GLY A 126 5.37 0.68 -18.15
C GLY A 126 4.74 -0.70 -18.02
N ASN A 127 5.29 -1.51 -17.13
CA ASN A 127 4.77 -2.83 -16.83
C ASN A 127 3.38 -2.76 -16.21
N LEU A 128 2.51 -3.69 -16.58
CA LEU A 128 1.23 -3.86 -15.90
C LEU A 128 1.46 -4.35 -14.47
N VAL A 129 0.65 -3.84 -13.55
CA VAL A 129 0.56 -4.42 -12.21
C VAL A 129 0.04 -5.85 -12.32
N LYS A 130 0.72 -6.78 -11.67
CA LYS A 130 0.37 -8.20 -11.67
C LYS A 130 0.26 -8.72 -10.25
N TYR A 131 -0.83 -9.38 -9.96
CA TYR A 131 -1.08 -10.07 -8.70
C TYR A 131 -1.32 -11.55 -8.97
N LEU A 132 -0.54 -12.42 -8.35
CA LEU A 132 -0.82 -13.87 -8.34
C LEU A 132 -1.82 -14.12 -7.20
N ASN A 133 -3.01 -14.64 -7.53
CA ASN A 133 -4.00 -15.03 -6.53
C ASN A 133 -3.66 -16.42 -5.98
N VAL A 134 -3.50 -16.52 -4.66
CA VAL A 134 -3.11 -17.76 -3.98
C VAL A 134 -4.03 -18.04 -2.80
N GLU A 135 -4.09 -19.30 -2.39
CA GLU A 135 -4.75 -19.69 -1.15
C GLU A 135 -4.08 -19.02 0.06
N MET A 136 -4.86 -18.79 1.12
CA MET A 136 -4.38 -18.11 2.32
C MET A 136 -3.19 -18.82 2.97
N SER A 137 -3.19 -20.14 3.00
CA SER A 137 -2.08 -20.95 3.52
C SER A 137 -0.76 -20.70 2.78
N VAL A 138 -0.80 -20.52 1.47
CA VAL A 138 0.38 -20.21 0.65
C VAL A 138 0.88 -18.81 0.98
N LEU A 139 -0.03 -17.81 1.03
CA LEU A 139 0.31 -16.42 1.35
C LEU A 139 0.95 -16.32 2.73
N LYS A 140 0.34 -16.97 3.75
CA LYS A 140 0.85 -17.01 5.12
C LYS A 140 2.23 -17.67 5.21
N ASN A 141 2.43 -18.82 4.57
CA ASN A 141 3.70 -19.52 4.57
C ASN A 141 4.82 -18.73 3.90
N LEU A 142 4.53 -18.01 2.83
CA LEU A 142 5.50 -17.13 2.16
C LEU A 142 5.89 -15.95 3.06
N ALA A 143 4.92 -15.31 3.72
CA ALA A 143 5.19 -14.24 4.68
C ALA A 143 6.05 -14.74 5.85
N LEU A 144 5.73 -15.91 6.40
CA LEU A 144 6.50 -16.55 7.48
C LEU A 144 7.93 -16.88 7.05
N SER A 145 8.11 -17.46 5.85
CA SER A 145 9.43 -17.78 5.31
C SER A 145 10.28 -16.52 5.15
N GLN A 146 9.71 -15.46 4.55
CA GLN A 146 10.41 -14.19 4.33
C GLN A 146 10.84 -13.54 5.65
N LEU A 147 9.99 -13.57 6.69
CA LEU A 147 10.35 -13.05 8.01
C LEU A 147 11.44 -13.91 8.70
N LYS A 148 11.44 -15.24 8.53
CA LYS A 148 12.51 -16.11 9.02
C LYS A 148 13.85 -15.79 8.34
N ASP A 149 13.83 -15.40 7.08
CA ASP A 149 14.99 -14.91 6.33
C ASP A 149 15.37 -13.45 6.68
N LYS A 150 14.78 -12.89 7.74
CA LYS A 150 15.01 -11.51 8.23
C LYS A 150 14.66 -10.42 7.22
N THR A 151 13.78 -10.72 6.28
CA THR A 151 13.27 -9.75 5.28
C THR A 151 11.85 -9.34 5.66
N PRO A 152 11.59 -8.06 5.90
CA PRO A 152 10.24 -7.57 6.18
C PRO A 152 9.29 -7.81 5.01
N VAL A 153 8.00 -7.97 5.30
CA VAL A 153 6.96 -8.22 4.29
C VAL A 153 6.04 -7.02 4.19
N TRP A 154 6.03 -6.37 3.05
CA TRP A 154 5.06 -5.30 2.79
C TRP A 154 3.72 -5.89 2.36
N PHE A 155 2.64 -5.44 3.00
CA PHE A 155 1.30 -5.94 2.72
C PHE A 155 0.25 -4.83 2.71
N GLY A 156 -0.84 -5.05 1.98
CA GLY A 156 -2.02 -4.20 1.97
C GLY A 156 -3.23 -4.94 2.50
N CYS A 157 -4.10 -4.22 3.21
CA CYS A 157 -5.29 -4.78 3.84
C CYS A 157 -6.39 -3.74 4.01
N ASP A 158 -7.57 -4.17 4.44
CA ASP A 158 -8.63 -3.30 4.95
C ASP A 158 -8.42 -3.05 6.44
N VAL A 159 -7.56 -2.09 6.78
CA VAL A 159 -7.09 -1.88 8.14
C VAL A 159 -8.16 -1.38 9.11
N GLY A 160 -9.19 -0.69 8.60
CA GLY A 160 -10.20 -0.05 9.43
C GLY A 160 -11.19 -0.99 10.11
N LYS A 161 -11.21 -2.26 9.69
CA LYS A 161 -12.11 -3.27 10.22
C LYS A 161 -11.45 -4.01 11.39
N SER A 162 -12.19 -4.17 12.48
CA SER A 162 -11.73 -4.92 13.67
C SER A 162 -10.34 -4.48 14.17
N MET A 163 -10.18 -3.18 14.44
CA MET A 163 -8.93 -2.58 14.87
C MET A 163 -9.16 -1.64 16.07
N SER A 164 -8.41 -1.84 17.15
CA SER A 164 -8.21 -0.81 18.18
C SER A 164 -6.98 0.02 17.82
N ARG A 165 -7.23 1.23 17.33
CA ARG A 165 -6.17 2.12 16.85
C ARG A 165 -5.25 2.61 17.98
N GLU A 166 -5.85 2.96 19.11
CA GLU A 166 -5.11 3.49 20.27
C GLU A 166 -4.17 2.44 20.86
N ASP A 167 -4.67 1.22 21.02
CA ASP A 167 -3.89 0.11 21.57
C ASP A 167 -2.94 -0.54 20.55
N GLY A 168 -3.14 -0.28 19.27
CA GLY A 168 -2.36 -0.91 18.20
C GLY A 168 -2.67 -2.39 18.02
N ILE A 169 -3.93 -2.77 18.17
CA ILE A 169 -4.38 -4.16 18.07
C ILE A 169 -5.23 -4.34 16.82
N LEU A 170 -4.89 -5.36 16.03
CA LEU A 170 -5.67 -5.86 14.90
C LEU A 170 -6.17 -7.26 15.26
N ASP A 171 -7.44 -7.37 15.61
CA ASP A 171 -8.05 -8.64 16.02
C ASP A 171 -9.52 -8.67 15.60
N ILE A 172 -9.99 -9.81 15.10
CA ILE A 172 -11.38 -9.97 14.67
C ILE A 172 -12.37 -9.78 15.82
N ASN A 173 -11.94 -9.99 17.07
CA ASN A 173 -12.73 -9.79 18.27
C ASN A 173 -12.48 -8.42 18.93
N ALA A 174 -11.88 -7.44 18.23
CA ALA A 174 -11.68 -6.09 18.77
C ALA A 174 -13.02 -5.43 19.17
N TYR A 175 -14.13 -5.83 18.54
CA TYR A 175 -15.48 -5.37 18.83
C TYR A 175 -16.46 -6.55 18.82
N ASP A 176 -17.34 -6.61 19.81
CA ASP A 176 -18.42 -7.61 19.91
C ASP A 176 -19.71 -7.05 19.28
N TYR A 177 -19.74 -6.94 17.95
CA TYR A 177 -20.93 -6.45 17.24
C TYR A 177 -22.13 -7.37 17.45
N ASP A 178 -21.96 -8.68 17.35
CA ASP A 178 -23.05 -9.65 17.47
C ASP A 178 -23.69 -9.61 18.86
N GLY A 179 -22.86 -9.57 19.89
CA GLY A 179 -23.32 -9.49 21.27
C GLY A 179 -24.02 -8.18 21.61
N VAL A 180 -23.49 -7.05 21.13
CA VAL A 180 -24.06 -5.71 21.42
C VAL A 180 -25.33 -5.43 20.60
N LEU A 181 -25.29 -5.74 19.30
CA LEU A 181 -26.38 -5.39 18.38
C LEU A 181 -27.44 -6.49 18.28
N LYS A 182 -27.21 -7.67 18.88
CA LYS A 182 -28.09 -8.84 18.80
C LYS A 182 -28.41 -9.23 17.36
N SER A 183 -27.43 -9.13 16.49
CA SER A 183 -27.52 -9.45 15.07
C SER A 183 -26.24 -10.13 14.63
N GLU A 184 -26.34 -11.16 13.80
CA GLU A 184 -25.19 -11.89 13.28
C GLU A 184 -24.66 -11.22 12.00
N PHE A 185 -23.32 -11.15 11.86
CA PHE A 185 -22.63 -10.58 10.70
C PHE A 185 -21.79 -11.67 10.04
N ASN A 186 -22.39 -12.42 9.12
CA ASN A 186 -21.89 -13.69 8.59
C ASN A 186 -21.28 -13.62 7.20
N LEU A 187 -20.89 -12.41 6.69
CA LEU A 187 -20.17 -12.34 5.43
C LEU A 187 -18.77 -12.93 5.57
N ASP A 188 -18.51 -13.99 4.81
CA ASP A 188 -17.15 -14.49 4.64
C ASP A 188 -16.29 -13.52 3.81
N LYS A 189 -15.01 -13.79 3.70
CA LYS A 189 -14.06 -12.96 2.94
C LYS A 189 -14.48 -12.77 1.48
N ALA A 190 -14.97 -13.81 0.82
CA ALA A 190 -15.45 -13.72 -0.55
C ALA A 190 -16.64 -12.77 -0.65
N GLY A 191 -17.62 -12.93 0.21
CA GLY A 191 -18.80 -12.06 0.26
C GLY A 191 -18.42 -10.61 0.58
N ARG A 192 -17.52 -10.35 1.53
CA ARG A 192 -17.08 -8.98 1.83
C ARG A 192 -16.43 -8.31 0.62
N LEU A 193 -15.65 -9.05 -0.17
CA LEU A 193 -15.02 -8.53 -1.39
C LEU A 193 -16.05 -8.31 -2.51
N ASP A 194 -16.94 -9.27 -2.75
CA ASP A 194 -17.92 -9.21 -3.84
C ASP A 194 -18.97 -8.10 -3.62
N TYR A 195 -19.37 -7.87 -2.38
CA TYR A 195 -20.37 -6.86 -2.02
C TYR A 195 -19.77 -5.51 -1.60
N GLY A 196 -18.44 -5.35 -1.66
CA GLY A 196 -17.77 -4.07 -1.39
C GLY A 196 -17.72 -3.69 0.08
N GLU A 197 -17.95 -4.63 0.99
CA GLU A 197 -17.76 -4.42 2.43
C GLU A 197 -16.28 -4.35 2.80
N SER A 198 -15.40 -5.03 2.08
CA SER A 198 -13.96 -4.96 2.27
C SER A 198 -13.24 -4.47 1.01
N VAL A 199 -12.36 -3.51 1.20
CA VAL A 199 -11.45 -2.99 0.17
C VAL A 199 -10.07 -2.72 0.77
N MET A 200 -9.01 -2.86 0.00
CA MET A 200 -7.68 -2.50 0.46
C MET A 200 -7.59 -0.99 0.69
N THR A 201 -7.44 -0.57 1.94
CA THR A 201 -7.43 0.84 2.35
C THR A 201 -6.06 1.32 2.80
N HIS A 202 -5.17 0.41 3.21
CA HIS A 202 -3.90 0.76 3.84
C HIS A 202 -2.81 -0.27 3.58
N ALA A 203 -1.56 0.16 3.65
CA ALA A 203 -0.39 -0.69 3.54
C ALA A 203 0.51 -0.55 4.77
N MET A 204 1.02 -1.67 5.25
CA MET A 204 1.89 -1.77 6.43
C MET A 204 2.99 -2.80 6.18
N VAL A 205 3.83 -3.05 7.18
CA VAL A 205 4.96 -3.96 7.07
C VAL A 205 4.96 -4.98 8.21
N PHE A 206 4.99 -6.27 7.90
CA PHE A 206 5.33 -7.28 8.89
C PHE A 206 6.81 -7.23 9.21
N THR A 207 7.16 -7.06 10.48
CA THR A 207 8.54 -7.00 10.98
C THR A 207 8.88 -8.12 11.95
N GLY A 208 7.92 -8.96 12.30
CA GLY A 208 8.10 -10.11 13.18
C GLY A 208 6.86 -10.96 13.26
N VAL A 209 7.03 -12.16 13.80
CA VAL A 209 5.97 -13.14 14.03
C VAL A 209 6.26 -13.88 15.33
N ASN A 210 5.23 -14.10 16.13
CA ASN A 210 5.30 -15.05 17.25
C ASN A 210 4.82 -16.42 16.78
N ILE A 211 5.58 -17.45 17.10
CA ILE A 211 5.29 -18.84 16.75
C ILE A 211 5.02 -19.57 18.06
N GLY A 212 3.85 -20.19 18.17
CA GLY A 212 3.45 -20.99 19.32
C GLY A 212 4.28 -22.28 19.47
N ASP A 213 4.11 -22.96 20.58
CA ASP A 213 4.80 -24.24 20.88
C ASP A 213 4.44 -25.34 19.86
N ASP A 214 3.31 -25.22 19.21
CA ASP A 214 2.84 -26.11 18.13
C ASP A 214 3.47 -25.79 16.75
N GLY A 215 4.33 -24.77 16.69
CA GLY A 215 5.02 -24.34 15.47
C GLY A 215 4.17 -23.46 14.54
N THR A 216 2.95 -23.08 14.95
CA THR A 216 2.07 -22.21 14.16
C THR A 216 2.18 -20.73 14.57
N PRO A 217 2.01 -19.79 13.65
CA PRO A 217 1.91 -18.37 13.97
C PRO A 217 0.65 -18.09 14.80
N ASP A 218 0.77 -17.28 15.84
CA ASP A 218 -0.37 -16.77 16.61
C ASP A 218 -0.53 -15.25 16.54
N ARG A 219 0.56 -14.51 16.37
CA ARG A 219 0.60 -13.05 16.31
C ARG A 219 1.69 -12.55 15.38
N TRP A 220 1.41 -11.44 14.73
CA TRP A 220 2.32 -10.75 13.81
C TRP A 220 2.64 -9.37 14.35
N LYS A 221 3.90 -8.97 14.31
CA LYS A 221 4.33 -7.61 14.61
C LYS A 221 4.25 -6.78 13.33
N VAL A 222 3.50 -5.70 13.38
CA VAL A 222 3.22 -4.81 12.25
C VAL A 222 3.82 -3.45 12.53
N GLU A 223 4.63 -2.94 11.62
CA GLU A 223 5.08 -1.55 11.61
C GLU A 223 4.10 -0.71 10.78
N ASN A 224 3.58 0.36 11.40
CA ASN A 224 2.61 1.25 10.79
C ASN A 224 3.20 2.66 10.60
N SER A 225 2.63 3.43 9.68
CA SER A 225 3.08 4.77 9.29
C SER A 225 2.34 5.93 10.00
N TRP A 226 1.56 5.65 11.06
CA TRP A 226 0.70 6.66 11.72
C TRP A 226 1.36 7.38 12.91
N SER A 227 2.67 7.46 12.94
CA SER A 227 3.49 7.97 14.03
C SER A 227 3.60 7.05 15.25
N ASP A 228 4.42 7.46 16.20
CA ASP A 228 4.68 6.76 17.45
C ASP A 228 3.58 6.92 18.53
N LYS A 229 2.51 7.64 18.20
CA LYS A 229 1.39 7.88 19.11
C LYS A 229 0.46 6.69 19.29
N TYR A 230 0.39 5.80 18.30
CA TYR A 230 -0.53 4.68 18.27
C TYR A 230 0.22 3.37 18.48
N GLY A 231 -0.42 2.45 19.22
CA GLY A 231 0.20 1.19 19.58
C GLY A 231 1.50 1.35 20.40
N ASP A 232 2.40 0.39 20.32
CA ASP A 232 3.71 0.51 20.94
C ASP A 232 4.69 1.22 20.00
N LYS A 233 4.79 2.55 20.14
CA LYS A 233 5.69 3.42 19.35
C LYS A 233 5.54 3.22 17.82
N GLY A 234 4.30 3.09 17.35
CA GLY A 234 3.98 2.90 15.94
C GLY A 234 3.93 1.44 15.50
N TYR A 235 4.22 0.49 16.40
CA TYR A 235 4.04 -0.93 16.13
C TYR A 235 2.69 -1.43 16.62
N PHE A 236 2.08 -2.28 15.81
CA PHE A 236 0.81 -2.92 16.09
C PHE A 236 1.01 -4.42 16.24
N VAL A 237 0.09 -5.07 16.95
CA VAL A 237 0.00 -6.52 17.06
C VAL A 237 -1.24 -6.98 16.29
N MET A 238 -1.04 -7.87 15.34
CA MET A 238 -2.10 -8.50 14.56
C MET A 238 -2.24 -9.96 14.99
N SER A 239 -3.45 -10.38 15.31
CA SER A 239 -3.72 -11.82 15.53
C SER A 239 -3.63 -12.60 14.22
N ASP A 240 -3.27 -13.87 14.30
CA ASP A 240 -3.23 -14.73 13.12
C ASP A 240 -4.61 -14.89 12.46
N ARG A 241 -5.67 -14.88 13.24
CA ARG A 241 -7.05 -14.92 12.77
C ARG A 241 -7.41 -13.67 11.95
N TRP A 242 -6.93 -12.49 12.35
CA TRP A 242 -7.13 -11.28 11.56
C TRP A 242 -6.34 -11.30 10.24
N PHE A 243 -5.16 -11.94 10.23
CA PHE A 243 -4.38 -12.14 9.00
C PHE A 243 -5.16 -12.97 7.96
N GLU A 244 -5.95 -13.95 8.41
CA GLU A 244 -6.74 -14.83 7.53
C GLU A 244 -7.95 -14.15 6.91
N GLU A 245 -8.50 -13.16 7.58
CA GLU A 245 -9.66 -12.37 7.16
C GLU A 245 -9.29 -11.22 6.22
#